data_09230e8c8f21b3a353d84c5495ef310b
#
_entry.id   09230e8c8f21b3a353d84c5495ef310b
#
_cell.length_a   1.000
_cell.length_b   1.000
_cell.length_c   1.000
_cell.angle_alpha   90.00
_cell.angle_beta   90.00
_cell.angle_gamma   90.00
#
_symmetry.space_group_name_H-M   'P 1'
#
loop_
_entity.id
_entity.type
_entity.pdbx_description
1 polymer ?
#
loop_
_entity_poly.entity_id
_entity_poly.type
_entity_poly.pdbx_seq_one_letter_code
_entity_poly.pdbx_strand_id
1 'polypeptide(L)'
;MAENTAMASVSFHYWAGARAVAGVEEETFHADTIAGALRQATEKRSDPRFSSVFKACSLLIDGVTAHPADLERPLHGAVRVEVLPPFAGGA
;
A
#
# COMPACT_ATOMS: atom_id res chain seq x y z
N MET A 1 -7.87 -16.35 -21.48
CA MET A 1 -7.69 -16.20 -21.23
C MET A 1 -6.80 -15.80 -20.53
N ALA A 2 -6.42 -15.75 -20.36
CA ALA A 2 -5.51 -15.67 -19.85
C ALA A 2 -5.20 -14.57 -19.30
N GLU A 3 -5.43 -14.08 -19.47
CA GLU A 3 -5.29 -13.15 -19.16
C GLU A 3 -5.08 -12.76 -17.99
N ASN A 4 -5.44 -12.70 -17.52
CA ASN A 4 -5.45 -12.34 -16.43
C ASN A 4 -4.41 -12.43 -15.66
N THR A 5 -3.87 -12.97 -15.85
CA THR A 5 -2.72 -13.27 -15.15
C THR A 5 -1.76 -12.16 -15.05
N ALA A 6 -1.97 -11.08 -15.69
CA ALA A 6 -1.03 -10.02 -15.74
C ALA A 6 -0.86 -9.30 -14.41
N MET A 7 -1.91 -9.23 -13.62
CA MET A 7 -1.84 -8.42 -12.42
C MET A 7 -1.31 -9.15 -11.22
N ALA A 8 -0.48 -8.45 -10.45
CA ALA A 8 0.01 -8.96 -9.20
C ALA A 8 -1.00 -8.71 -8.11
N SER A 9 -0.85 -9.41 -6.99
CA SER A 9 -1.62 -9.16 -5.78
C SER A 9 -0.77 -8.32 -4.85
N VAL A 10 -1.28 -7.20 -4.41
CA VAL A 10 -0.58 -6.34 -3.46
C VAL A 10 -1.38 -6.32 -2.17
N SER A 11 -0.80 -6.83 -1.10
CA SER A 11 -1.45 -6.86 0.20
C SER A 11 -0.85 -5.79 1.08
N PHE A 12 -1.65 -4.81 1.45
CA PHE A 12 -1.24 -3.77 2.38
C PHE A 12 -1.57 -4.22 3.78
N HIS A 13 -0.59 -4.13 4.65
CA HIS A 13 -0.77 -4.43 6.05
C HIS A 13 -0.59 -3.11 6.79
N TYR A 14 -1.68 -2.63 7.37
CA TYR A 14 -1.70 -1.31 7.99
C TYR A 14 -1.35 -1.38 9.47
N TRP A 15 -0.49 -0.47 9.91
CA TRP A 15 -0.06 -0.42 11.31
C TRP A 15 -0.50 0.89 11.98
N ALA A 16 -0.73 0.80 13.27
CA ALA A 16 -0.97 1.98 14.13
C ALA A 16 -1.97 2.96 13.50
N GLY A 17 -1.57 4.22 13.33
CA GLY A 17 -2.46 5.24 12.78
C GLY A 17 -2.98 4.95 11.40
N ALA A 18 -2.19 4.24 10.57
CA ALA A 18 -2.65 3.86 9.26
C ALA A 18 -3.81 2.88 9.36
N ARG A 19 -3.70 1.95 10.29
CA ARG A 19 -4.76 0.98 10.52
C ARG A 19 -6.03 1.66 11.03
N ALA A 20 -5.86 2.66 11.88
CA ALA A 20 -6.99 3.37 12.43
C ALA A 20 -7.79 4.07 11.33
N VAL A 21 -7.13 4.72 10.38
CA VAL A 21 -7.84 5.42 9.32
C VAL A 21 -8.30 4.47 8.21
N ALA A 22 -7.62 3.34 8.03
CA ALA A 22 -8.03 2.38 7.03
C ALA A 22 -9.26 1.60 7.46
N GLY A 23 -9.40 1.37 8.74
CA GLY A 23 -10.52 0.62 9.28
C GLY A 23 -10.36 -0.88 9.16
N VAL A 24 -9.26 -1.34 8.61
CA VAL A 24 -8.96 -2.75 8.49
C VAL A 24 -7.48 -2.96 8.73
N GLU A 25 -7.13 -4.17 9.10
CA GLU A 25 -5.75 -4.51 9.39
C GLU A 25 -4.97 -4.79 8.10
N GLU A 26 -5.64 -5.34 7.13
CA GLU A 26 -5.01 -5.78 5.91
C GLU A 26 -6.01 -5.76 4.76
N GLU A 27 -5.55 -5.47 3.57
CA GLU A 27 -6.41 -5.62 2.39
C GLU A 27 -5.55 -5.83 1.16
N THR A 28 -6.12 -6.48 0.16
CA THR A 28 -5.40 -6.88 -1.03
C THR A 28 -6.02 -6.23 -2.26
N PHE A 29 -5.15 -5.75 -3.14
CA PHE A 29 -5.57 -5.19 -4.42
C PHE A 29 -4.84 -5.90 -5.53
N HIS A 30 -5.42 -5.92 -6.71
CA HIS A 30 -4.76 -6.46 -7.90
C HIS A 30 -4.32 -5.29 -8.75
N ALA A 31 -3.02 -5.20 -8.99
CA ALA A 31 -2.45 -4.08 -9.73
C ALA A 31 -1.11 -4.48 -10.32
N ASP A 32 -0.69 -3.74 -11.34
CA ASP A 32 0.58 -4.00 -11.99
C ASP A 32 1.75 -3.41 -11.22
N THR A 33 1.48 -2.38 -10.42
CA THR A 33 2.50 -1.68 -9.65
C THR A 33 1.96 -1.37 -8.28
N ILE A 34 2.87 -1.06 -7.35
CA ILE A 34 2.44 -0.64 -6.02
C ILE A 34 1.72 0.70 -6.11
N ALA A 35 2.19 1.60 -6.98
CA ALA A 35 1.52 2.88 -7.17
C ALA A 35 0.06 2.68 -7.57
N GLY A 36 -0.21 1.71 -8.43
CA GLY A 36 -1.57 1.40 -8.83
C GLY A 36 -2.42 0.92 -7.67
N ALA A 37 -1.83 0.07 -6.82
CA ALA A 37 -2.56 -0.43 -5.65
C ALA A 37 -2.82 0.70 -4.65
N LEU A 38 -1.87 1.61 -4.47
CA LEU A 38 -2.05 2.76 -3.58
C LEU A 38 -3.21 3.62 -4.07
N ARG A 39 -3.28 3.82 -5.36
CA ARG A 39 -4.37 4.60 -5.95
C ARG A 39 -5.71 3.95 -5.69
N GLN A 40 -5.79 2.63 -5.85
CA GLN A 40 -7.02 1.89 -5.59
C GLN A 40 -7.44 2.01 -4.13
N ALA A 41 -6.49 1.90 -3.21
CA ALA A 41 -6.79 1.99 -1.80
C ALA A 41 -7.34 3.37 -1.44
N THR A 42 -6.78 4.41 -2.03
CA THR A 42 -7.20 5.78 -1.80
C THR A 42 -8.58 6.04 -2.38
N GLU A 43 -8.79 5.58 -3.61
CA GLU A 43 -10.06 5.81 -4.30
C GLU A 43 -11.21 5.06 -3.64
N LYS A 44 -10.92 3.87 -3.14
CA LYS A 44 -11.92 3.06 -2.47
C LYS A 44 -12.55 3.80 -1.30
N ARG A 45 -11.75 4.58 -0.59
CA ARG A 45 -12.23 5.23 0.62
C ARG A 45 -12.73 6.64 0.41
N SER A 46 -12.14 7.36 -0.53
CA SER A 46 -12.51 8.76 -0.74
C SER A 46 -12.47 9.54 0.56
N ASP A 47 -11.50 9.25 1.40
CA ASP A 47 -11.39 9.82 2.73
C ASP A 47 -10.10 10.65 2.81
N PRO A 48 -10.21 11.97 2.98
CA PRO A 48 -9.01 12.81 3.06
C PRO A 48 -8.08 12.44 4.20
N ARG A 49 -8.63 11.93 5.31
CA ARG A 49 -7.78 11.53 6.43
C ARG A 49 -6.94 10.32 6.06
N PHE A 50 -7.54 9.37 5.38
CA PHE A 50 -6.80 8.19 4.95
C PHE A 50 -5.70 8.60 3.98
N SER A 51 -6.02 9.41 2.99
CA SER A 51 -5.04 9.89 2.01
C SER A 51 -3.89 10.61 2.68
N SER A 52 -4.20 11.47 3.63
CA SER A 52 -3.20 12.26 4.32
C SER A 52 -2.24 11.38 5.10
N VAL A 53 -2.78 10.45 5.88
CA VAL A 53 -1.94 9.54 6.65
C VAL A 53 -1.15 8.63 5.74
N PHE A 54 -1.80 8.10 4.71
CA PHE A 54 -1.18 7.17 3.78
C PHE A 54 0.04 7.78 3.09
N LYS A 55 -0.08 9.03 2.67
CA LYS A 55 1.03 9.73 2.01
C LYS A 55 2.23 9.89 2.93
N ALA A 56 2.00 9.99 4.22
CA ALA A 56 3.07 10.19 5.18
C ALA A 56 3.72 8.89 5.61
N CYS A 57 3.13 7.77 5.26
CA CYS A 57 3.64 6.47 5.72
C CYS A 57 4.88 6.03 4.96
N SER A 58 5.69 5.24 5.65
CA SER A 58 6.79 4.53 5.02
C SER A 58 6.26 3.18 4.56
N LEU A 59 6.74 2.71 3.45
CA LEU A 59 6.32 1.41 2.92
C LEU A 59 7.50 0.46 2.91
N LEU A 60 7.26 -0.77 3.37
CA LEU A 60 8.24 -1.85 3.26
C LEU A 60 7.68 -2.88 2.29
N ILE A 61 8.42 -3.16 1.24
CA ILE A 61 8.02 -4.16 0.26
C ILE A 61 8.76 -5.43 0.60
N ASP A 62 8.02 -6.45 1.04
CA ASP A 62 8.61 -7.72 1.48
C ASP A 62 9.76 -7.48 2.44
N GLY A 63 9.57 -6.53 3.34
CA GLY A 63 10.52 -6.25 4.40
C GLY A 63 11.60 -5.25 4.06
N VAL A 64 11.59 -4.71 2.85
CA VAL A 64 12.62 -3.77 2.41
C VAL A 64 11.99 -2.39 2.16
N THR A 65 12.64 -1.36 2.67
CA THR A 65 12.14 0.00 2.49
C THR A 65 11.98 0.35 1.02
N ALA A 66 10.82 0.85 0.66
CA ALA A 66 10.53 1.24 -0.70
C ALA A 66 10.97 2.67 -0.96
N HIS A 67 11.57 2.87 -2.12
CA HIS A 67 11.90 4.21 -2.60
C HIS A 67 10.88 4.57 -3.69
N PRO A 68 10.74 5.84 -4.02
CA PRO A 68 9.74 6.24 -5.01
C PRO A 68 9.79 5.46 -6.32
N ALA A 69 10.98 5.15 -6.80
CA ALA A 69 11.11 4.39 -8.04
C ALA A 69 10.57 2.98 -7.92
N ASP A 70 10.60 2.40 -6.73
CA ASP A 70 10.12 1.05 -6.53
C ASP A 70 8.62 0.95 -6.71
N LEU A 71 7.92 2.04 -6.48
CA LEU A 71 6.45 2.04 -6.55
C LEU A 71 5.94 1.92 -7.99
N GLU A 72 6.77 2.27 -8.94
CA GLU A 72 6.39 2.20 -10.36
C GLU A 72 6.91 0.95 -11.05
N ARG A 73 7.60 0.12 -10.32
CA ARG A 73 8.21 -1.07 -10.90
C ARG A 73 7.16 -2.14 -11.18
N PRO A 74 7.21 -2.80 -12.33
CA PRO A 74 6.26 -3.88 -12.61
C PRO A 74 6.38 -4.99 -11.58
N LEU A 75 5.24 -5.52 -11.15
CA LEU A 75 5.19 -6.55 -10.13
C LEU A 75 4.79 -7.88 -10.72
N HIS A 76 5.18 -8.94 -10.02
CA HIS A 76 4.80 -10.29 -10.38
C HIS A 76 4.38 -11.02 -9.11
N GLY A 77 3.32 -11.80 -9.20
CA GLY A 77 2.88 -12.65 -8.11
C GLY A 77 2.32 -11.86 -6.94
N ALA A 78 2.53 -12.36 -5.75
CA ALA A 78 2.01 -11.75 -4.54
C ALA A 78 3.08 -10.92 -3.85
N VAL A 79 2.73 -9.72 -3.48
CA VAL A 79 3.65 -8.78 -2.82
C VAL A 79 3.02 -8.30 -1.54
N ARG A 80 3.78 -8.29 -0.45
CA ARG A 80 3.32 -7.78 0.82
C ARG A 80 3.94 -6.42 1.08
N VAL A 81 3.10 -5.46 1.46
CA VAL A 81 3.54 -4.11 1.75
C VAL A 81 3.12 -3.73 3.15
N GLU A 82 4.09 -3.41 4.01
CA GLU A 82 3.80 -2.91 5.34
C GLU A 82 3.64 -1.41 5.25
N VAL A 83 2.55 -0.89 5.79
CA VAL A 83 2.29 0.54 5.77
C VAL A 83 2.50 1.08 7.18
N LEU A 84 3.60 1.80 7.36
CA LEU A 84 4.04 2.26 8.67
C LEU A 84 3.92 3.77 8.77
N PRO A 85 3.05 4.27 9.65
CA PRO A 85 2.94 5.72 9.80
C PRO A 85 4.19 6.28 10.47
N PRO A 86 4.43 7.57 10.32
CA PRO A 86 5.58 8.17 10.96
C PRO A 86 5.42 8.13 12.47
N PHE A 87 6.53 7.99 13.17
CA PHE A 87 6.51 8.00 14.62
C PHE A 87 6.92 9.40 15.10
N ALA A 88 6.21 10.33 14.59
CA ALA A 88 6.57 11.70 14.84
C ALA A 88 6.60 12.03 16.30
N GLY A 89 5.63 11.54 16.98
CA GLY A 89 5.57 11.83 18.39
C GLY A 89 6.72 11.19 19.09
N GLY A 90 7.03 10.04 18.62
CA GLY A 90 8.10 9.32 19.22
C GLY A 90 9.39 9.98 18.91
N ALA A 91 9.31 10.74 17.97
CA ALA A 91 10.54 11.38 17.62
C ALA A 91 10.77 12.38 18.64
#